data_65447ee8080ba554b65d4c5c9a238923
#
_entry.id   65447ee8080ba554b65d4c5c9a238923
#
_cell.length_a   1.000
_cell.length_b   1.000
_cell.length_c   1.000
_cell.angle_alpha   90.00
_cell.angle_beta   90.00
_cell.angle_gamma   90.00
#
_symmetry.space_group_name_H-M   'P 1'
#
loop_
_entity.id
_entity.type
_entity.pdbx_description
1 polymer ?
#
loop_
_entity_poly.entity_id
_entity_poly.type
_entity_poly.pdbx_seq_one_letter_code
_entity_poly.pdbx_strand_id
1 'polypeptide(L)'
;MPLKFSRMETASPTELIFGCAKRPLSYGIGLKVGSGQVVPELKYFTKSASQGKTGGIKDEFVQITSEVLQRASELGVPSLQLETEFTFVETSRPIMVGEITSAQKALLEKHCKDHGVAAALRTTIADMRDPRHEGFDADSRGKMMESFEAAASGGADVLSIESEGGKDVFNHAVVRQDLAGVVFALGVLAPIDMRRLWRDIVGIATRTGVIPGGDTACAFGNTALRLAGGVGQMTISHVFAAVVRAMSASRSLVAYEEGAKGPGKDCGYENVILKAITGYPMSMEGKTSASAHSSLVGNVSSAACDLWSNEQVQNDRMFSGSAPQAFLEMLHYDTKLMNQAQKEGKALILRDLLVNSDKFSDPQAFVLAPDIAWSIGEAMVSESGDQYRRTVKAGEKALDLILVSTGLALSESERRFGLRLKRAFGSLPAESEDFVAGMISTYTRKVSTFRPRDYGL
;
A
#
# COMPACT_ATOMS: atom_id res chain seq x y z
N MET A 1 21.67 13.65 -0.95
CA MET A 1 21.70 13.44 0.51
C MET A 1 21.63 11.96 0.77
N PRO A 2 22.36 11.42 1.76
CA PRO A 2 22.25 10.00 2.10
C PRO A 2 20.78 9.66 2.46
N LEU A 3 20.36 8.46 2.07
CA LEU A 3 19.02 7.95 2.37
C LEU A 3 18.92 7.63 3.87
N LYS A 4 17.75 7.85 4.48
CA LYS A 4 17.55 7.76 5.94
C LYS A 4 17.71 6.34 6.49
N PHE A 5 17.24 5.35 5.73
CA PHE A 5 17.30 3.95 6.15
C PHE A 5 18.52 3.25 5.54
N SER A 6 19.54 3.03 6.38
CA SER A 6 20.81 2.35 6.06
C SER A 6 20.97 1.04 6.81
N ARG A 7 19.96 0.62 7.58
CA ARG A 7 19.93 -0.65 8.33
C ARG A 7 18.49 -1.12 8.53
N MET A 8 18.36 -2.41 8.79
CA MET A 8 17.08 -3.00 9.17
C MET A 8 16.72 -2.60 10.61
N GLU A 9 15.44 -2.37 10.87
CA GLU A 9 14.91 -2.20 12.23
C GLU A 9 14.63 -3.55 12.89
N THR A 10 14.23 -4.55 12.11
CA THR A 10 14.08 -5.93 12.58
C THR A 10 15.41 -6.68 12.50
N ALA A 11 15.75 -7.41 13.54
CA ALA A 11 16.99 -8.18 13.61
C ALA A 11 16.94 -9.48 12.80
N SER A 12 15.74 -10.01 12.55
CA SER A 12 15.56 -11.26 11.81
C SER A 12 14.16 -11.38 11.23
N PRO A 13 13.93 -12.29 10.25
CA PRO A 13 12.61 -12.58 9.71
C PRO A 13 11.57 -13.06 10.73
N THR A 14 12.01 -13.62 11.87
CA THR A 14 11.12 -14.10 12.93
C THR A 14 10.37 -12.97 13.63
N GLU A 15 10.88 -11.74 13.54
CA GLU A 15 10.24 -10.55 14.08
C GLU A 15 9.14 -9.98 13.14
N LEU A 16 9.09 -10.45 11.89
CA LEU A 16 8.01 -10.11 10.96
C LEU A 16 6.82 -11.02 11.22
N ILE A 17 5.99 -10.59 12.16
CA ILE A 17 4.80 -11.29 12.58
C ILE A 17 3.63 -10.32 12.67
N PHE A 18 2.43 -10.82 12.38
CA PHE A 18 1.22 -10.04 12.46
C PHE A 18 0.97 -9.48 13.88
N GLY A 19 0.41 -8.29 13.95
CA GLY A 19 0.05 -7.62 15.21
C GLY A 19 1.21 -7.05 16.01
N CYS A 20 2.47 -7.25 15.59
CA CYS A 20 3.64 -6.78 16.30
C CYS A 20 4.57 -5.95 15.42
N ALA A 21 4.80 -4.71 15.80
CA ALA A 21 5.75 -3.81 15.16
C ALA A 21 6.82 -3.34 16.14
N LYS A 22 8.04 -3.06 15.66
CA LYS A 22 9.14 -2.52 16.51
C LYS A 22 8.83 -1.11 17.02
N ARG A 23 8.07 -0.35 16.24
CA ARG A 23 7.64 1.02 16.54
C ARG A 23 6.12 1.10 16.55
N PRO A 24 5.44 0.52 17.54
CA PRO A 24 3.99 0.55 17.60
C PRO A 24 3.48 1.99 17.69
N LEU A 25 2.25 2.20 17.22
CA LEU A 25 1.61 3.50 17.22
C LEU A 25 0.38 3.50 18.13
N SER A 26 0.13 4.67 18.75
CA SER A 26 -1.12 4.94 19.48
C SER A 26 -1.71 6.22 18.93
N TYR A 27 -2.95 6.15 18.47
CA TYR A 27 -3.66 7.28 17.87
C TYR A 27 -5.17 7.09 17.96
N GLY A 28 -5.94 8.05 17.46
CA GLY A 28 -7.39 7.98 17.49
C GLY A 28 -7.94 7.92 18.91
N ILE A 29 -8.99 7.14 19.11
CA ILE A 29 -9.67 6.97 20.38
C ILE A 29 -9.12 5.70 21.05
N GLY A 30 -7.92 5.82 21.62
CA GLY A 30 -7.28 4.72 22.37
C GLY A 30 -6.79 3.55 21.51
N LEU A 31 -6.75 3.68 20.17
CA LEU A 31 -6.30 2.60 19.29
C LEU A 31 -4.78 2.43 19.40
N LYS A 32 -4.35 1.17 19.53
CA LYS A 32 -2.94 0.77 19.51
C LYS A 32 -2.72 -0.21 18.37
N VAL A 33 -1.77 0.07 17.50
CA VAL A 33 -1.44 -0.73 16.32
C VAL A 33 0.00 -1.20 16.39
N GLY A 34 0.23 -2.50 16.15
CA GLY A 34 1.54 -3.12 16.28
C GLY A 34 1.95 -3.47 17.72
N SER A 35 1.02 -3.46 18.67
CA SER A 35 1.26 -3.67 20.10
C SER A 35 0.83 -5.06 20.59
N GLY A 36 0.84 -6.07 19.74
CA GLY A 36 0.47 -7.45 20.06
C GLY A 36 -0.90 -7.90 19.58
N GLN A 37 -1.58 -7.07 18.78
CA GLN A 37 -2.89 -7.38 18.21
C GLN A 37 -2.98 -6.93 16.75
N VAL A 38 -3.71 -7.70 15.96
CA VAL A 38 -4.16 -7.31 14.63
C VAL A 38 -5.51 -6.63 14.74
N VAL A 39 -5.63 -5.44 14.15
CA VAL A 39 -6.86 -4.66 14.16
C VAL A 39 -7.59 -4.84 12.81
N PRO A 40 -8.90 -5.09 12.78
CA PRO A 40 -9.65 -5.04 11.53
C PRO A 40 -9.72 -3.61 11.01
N GLU A 41 -9.41 -3.43 9.73
CA GLU A 41 -9.53 -2.14 9.03
C GLU A 41 -10.55 -2.28 7.91
N LEU A 42 -11.65 -1.54 8.01
CA LEU A 42 -12.67 -1.52 6.98
C LEU A 42 -12.50 -0.29 6.09
N LYS A 43 -12.12 -0.55 4.84
CA LYS A 43 -11.96 0.47 3.79
C LYS A 43 -13.21 0.54 2.92
N TYR A 44 -13.70 1.74 2.64
CA TYR A 44 -14.81 1.93 1.70
C TYR A 44 -14.82 3.32 1.05
N PHE A 45 -15.44 3.35 -0.10
CA PHE A 45 -15.89 4.55 -0.81
C PHE A 45 -17.37 4.42 -1.17
N THR A 46 -18.00 5.49 -1.60
CA THR A 46 -19.43 5.47 -1.89
C THR A 46 -19.72 5.05 -3.34
N LYS A 47 -20.87 4.41 -3.53
CA LYS A 47 -21.37 4.05 -4.87
C LYS A 47 -21.69 5.27 -5.71
N SER A 48 -22.23 6.33 -5.08
CA SER A 48 -22.52 7.60 -5.75
C SER A 48 -21.25 8.24 -6.31
N ALA A 49 -20.18 8.30 -5.51
CA ALA A 49 -18.91 8.85 -5.96
C ALA A 49 -18.29 8.03 -7.10
N SER A 50 -18.33 6.69 -7.02
CA SER A 50 -17.83 5.83 -8.09
C SER A 50 -18.58 5.98 -9.42
N GLN A 51 -19.80 6.51 -9.37
CA GLN A 51 -20.62 6.82 -10.55
C GLN A 51 -20.50 8.30 -10.98
N GLY A 52 -19.59 9.07 -10.39
CA GLY A 52 -19.43 10.51 -10.67
C GLY A 52 -20.58 11.39 -10.16
N LYS A 53 -21.47 10.87 -9.33
CA LYS A 53 -22.58 11.64 -8.74
C LYS A 53 -22.07 12.44 -7.55
N THR A 54 -22.60 13.65 -7.35
CA THR A 54 -22.19 14.55 -6.27
C THR A 54 -23.23 14.69 -5.16
N GLY A 55 -24.49 14.33 -5.44
CA GLY A 55 -25.58 14.39 -4.48
C GLY A 55 -25.64 13.14 -3.60
N GLY A 56 -25.88 13.32 -2.28
CA GLY A 56 -26.07 12.20 -1.37
C GLY A 56 -24.80 11.51 -0.87
N ILE A 57 -23.61 11.89 -1.35
CA ILE A 57 -22.33 11.24 -0.99
C ILE A 57 -22.12 11.24 0.53
N LYS A 58 -22.30 12.40 1.19
CA LYS A 58 -22.13 12.53 2.64
C LYS A 58 -23.09 11.63 3.40
N ASP A 59 -24.35 11.59 3.00
CA ASP A 59 -25.37 10.76 3.64
C ASP A 59 -25.05 9.26 3.47
N GLU A 60 -24.52 8.88 2.31
CA GLU A 60 -24.08 7.51 2.03
C GLU A 60 -22.91 7.11 2.94
N PHE A 61 -21.88 7.97 3.10
CA PHE A 61 -20.79 7.73 4.06
C PHE A 61 -21.28 7.62 5.51
N VAL A 62 -22.19 8.50 5.94
CA VAL A 62 -22.80 8.47 7.27
C VAL A 62 -23.57 7.18 7.47
N GLN A 63 -24.35 6.75 6.48
CA GLN A 63 -25.12 5.50 6.54
C GLN A 63 -24.18 4.30 6.67
N ILE A 64 -23.16 4.18 5.78
CA ILE A 64 -22.19 3.08 5.82
C ILE A 64 -21.51 3.04 7.19
N THR A 65 -21.01 4.18 7.66
CA THR A 65 -20.35 4.28 8.96
C THR A 65 -21.26 3.80 10.09
N SER A 66 -22.52 4.23 10.12
CA SER A 66 -23.49 3.84 11.15
C SER A 66 -23.78 2.34 11.12
N GLU A 67 -23.99 1.76 9.94
CA GLU A 67 -24.26 0.33 9.77
C GLU A 67 -23.04 -0.53 10.20
N VAL A 68 -21.82 -0.10 9.87
CA VAL A 68 -20.59 -0.77 10.27
C VAL A 68 -20.39 -0.74 11.78
N LEU A 69 -20.59 0.43 12.41
CA LEU A 69 -20.47 0.57 13.87
C LEU A 69 -21.55 -0.23 14.62
N GLN A 70 -22.77 -0.29 14.10
CA GLN A 70 -23.80 -1.17 14.63
C GLN A 70 -23.35 -2.63 14.59
N ARG A 71 -22.85 -3.11 13.45
CA ARG A 71 -22.36 -4.49 13.33
C ARG A 71 -21.17 -4.75 14.25
N ALA A 72 -20.27 -3.77 14.42
CA ALA A 72 -19.16 -3.88 15.36
C ALA A 72 -19.63 -4.11 16.80
N SER A 73 -20.70 -3.41 17.23
CA SER A 73 -21.32 -3.63 18.54
C SER A 73 -21.94 -5.02 18.67
N GLU A 74 -22.70 -5.47 17.66
CA GLU A 74 -23.34 -6.80 17.65
C GLU A 74 -22.33 -7.93 17.76
N LEU A 75 -21.15 -7.78 17.14
CA LEU A 75 -20.06 -8.76 17.16
C LEU A 75 -19.12 -8.63 18.37
N GLY A 76 -19.25 -7.56 19.15
CA GLY A 76 -18.32 -7.26 20.24
C GLY A 76 -16.88 -7.00 19.77
N VAL A 77 -16.71 -6.27 18.65
CA VAL A 77 -15.40 -5.91 18.10
C VAL A 77 -14.70 -4.97 19.07
N PRO A 78 -13.54 -5.34 19.67
CA PRO A 78 -12.93 -4.54 20.73
C PRO A 78 -12.17 -3.32 20.21
N SER A 79 -11.73 -3.37 18.95
CA SER A 79 -10.99 -2.29 18.29
C SER A 79 -11.18 -2.36 16.78
N LEU A 80 -11.27 -1.20 16.12
CA LEU A 80 -11.34 -1.14 14.66
C LEU A 80 -10.72 0.15 14.10
N GLN A 81 -10.30 0.09 12.85
CA GLN A 81 -10.00 1.27 12.07
C GLN A 81 -10.98 1.35 10.90
N LEU A 82 -11.54 2.53 10.68
CA LEU A 82 -12.27 2.84 9.46
C LEU A 82 -11.32 3.57 8.51
N GLU A 83 -11.39 3.22 7.23
CA GLU A 83 -10.70 3.94 6.18
C GLU A 83 -11.71 4.50 5.19
N THR A 84 -11.74 5.83 5.09
CA THR A 84 -12.50 6.55 4.08
C THR A 84 -11.59 6.78 2.89
N GLU A 85 -11.89 6.16 1.78
CA GLU A 85 -11.18 6.37 0.53
C GLU A 85 -11.95 7.35 -0.33
N PHE A 86 -11.45 8.57 -0.44
CA PHE A 86 -12.02 9.58 -1.30
C PHE A 86 -11.59 9.37 -2.75
N THR A 87 -12.56 9.51 -3.66
CA THR A 87 -12.32 9.52 -5.09
C THR A 87 -11.93 10.93 -5.56
N PHE A 88 -11.74 11.10 -6.86
CA PHE A 88 -11.54 12.44 -7.47
C PHE A 88 -12.72 13.36 -7.24
N VAL A 89 -13.94 12.81 -7.11
CA VAL A 89 -15.18 13.58 -6.91
C VAL A 89 -15.13 14.35 -5.61
N GLU A 90 -14.80 13.69 -4.51
CA GLU A 90 -14.70 14.32 -3.19
C GLU A 90 -13.43 15.15 -3.07
N THR A 91 -12.28 14.60 -3.49
CA THR A 91 -10.98 15.28 -3.38
C THR A 91 -10.96 16.63 -4.11
N SER A 92 -11.73 16.77 -5.21
CA SER A 92 -11.88 18.06 -5.87
C SER A 92 -12.71 19.09 -5.07
N ARG A 93 -13.26 18.71 -3.91
CA ARG A 93 -14.17 19.50 -3.06
C ARG A 93 -13.74 19.44 -1.61
N PRO A 94 -12.69 20.19 -1.20
CA PRO A 94 -12.13 20.12 0.15
C PRO A 94 -13.15 20.31 1.28
N ILE A 95 -14.14 21.19 1.09
CA ILE A 95 -15.21 21.40 2.06
C ILE A 95 -16.01 20.11 2.29
N MET A 96 -16.34 19.37 1.23
CA MET A 96 -17.06 18.10 1.31
C MET A 96 -16.21 17.04 2.06
N VAL A 97 -14.92 16.96 1.77
CA VAL A 97 -13.99 16.07 2.50
C VAL A 97 -14.03 16.35 3.99
N GLY A 98 -13.90 17.62 4.41
CA GLY A 98 -13.98 18.03 5.82
C GLY A 98 -15.31 17.68 6.48
N GLU A 99 -16.42 17.93 5.80
CA GLU A 99 -17.75 17.62 6.32
C GLU A 99 -18.01 16.12 6.49
N ILE A 100 -17.59 15.30 5.52
CA ILE A 100 -17.70 13.83 5.60
C ILE A 100 -16.85 13.31 6.76
N THR A 101 -15.58 13.73 6.81
CA THR A 101 -14.64 13.31 7.86
C THR A 101 -15.18 13.67 9.25
N SER A 102 -15.70 14.89 9.44
CA SER A 102 -16.30 15.32 10.71
C SER A 102 -17.51 14.49 11.10
N ALA A 103 -18.40 14.19 10.15
CA ALA A 103 -19.58 13.40 10.43
C ALA A 103 -19.22 11.96 10.85
N GLN A 104 -18.28 11.33 10.15
CA GLN A 104 -17.78 9.99 10.47
C GLN A 104 -17.06 9.97 11.82
N LYS A 105 -16.23 11.00 12.11
CA LYS A 105 -15.53 11.11 13.40
C LYS A 105 -16.50 11.21 14.56
N ALA A 106 -17.55 12.02 14.45
CA ALA A 106 -18.57 12.16 15.48
C ALA A 106 -19.31 10.85 15.76
N LEU A 107 -19.63 10.07 14.73
CA LEU A 107 -20.22 8.74 14.89
C LEU A 107 -19.25 7.78 15.60
N LEU A 108 -17.98 7.80 15.22
CA LEU A 108 -16.96 6.96 15.81
C LEU A 108 -16.74 7.29 17.29
N GLU A 109 -16.67 8.58 17.65
CA GLU A 109 -16.52 9.05 19.02
C GLU A 109 -17.70 8.62 19.90
N LYS A 110 -18.92 8.77 19.38
CA LYS A 110 -20.11 8.30 20.07
C LYS A 110 -20.07 6.79 20.31
N HIS A 111 -19.75 6.01 19.27
CA HIS A 111 -19.65 4.56 19.38
C HIS A 111 -18.61 4.13 20.43
N CYS A 112 -17.42 4.72 20.39
CA CYS A 112 -16.35 4.44 21.34
C CYS A 112 -16.78 4.74 22.78
N LYS A 113 -17.46 5.86 22.99
CA LYS A 113 -17.99 6.26 24.30
C LYS A 113 -19.07 5.29 24.81
N ASP A 114 -19.98 4.89 23.93
CA ASP A 114 -21.14 4.06 24.31
C ASP A 114 -20.73 2.60 24.55
N HIS A 115 -19.71 2.09 23.88
CA HIS A 115 -19.32 0.67 23.91
C HIS A 115 -17.91 0.38 24.45
N GLY A 116 -17.12 1.40 24.80
CA GLY A 116 -15.76 1.22 25.30
C GLY A 116 -14.76 0.67 24.25
N VAL A 117 -15.05 0.86 22.97
CA VAL A 117 -14.24 0.38 21.85
C VAL A 117 -13.11 1.36 21.54
N ALA A 118 -11.93 0.84 21.19
CA ALA A 118 -10.83 1.66 20.69
C ALA A 118 -10.95 1.78 19.16
N ALA A 119 -10.88 3.01 18.61
CA ALA A 119 -11.04 3.18 17.18
C ALA A 119 -10.25 4.37 16.60
N ALA A 120 -10.07 4.35 15.27
CA ALA A 120 -9.47 5.43 14.53
C ALA A 120 -10.11 5.59 13.14
N LEU A 121 -9.97 6.80 12.58
CA LEU A 121 -10.39 7.15 11.23
C LEU A 121 -9.17 7.47 10.37
N ARG A 122 -8.90 6.64 9.38
CA ARG A 122 -7.95 6.92 8.29
C ARG A 122 -8.72 7.61 7.16
N THR A 123 -8.08 8.63 6.59
CA THR A 123 -8.59 9.27 5.38
C THR A 123 -7.54 9.16 4.29
N THR A 124 -7.92 8.58 3.17
CA THR A 124 -7.09 8.45 1.96
C THR A 124 -7.60 9.43 0.91
N ILE A 125 -6.74 10.34 0.51
CA ILE A 125 -7.01 11.36 -0.51
C ILE A 125 -6.58 10.84 -1.87
N ALA A 126 -7.39 11.05 -2.91
CA ALA A 126 -7.03 10.65 -4.28
C ALA A 126 -5.88 11.51 -4.83
N ASP A 127 -4.96 10.90 -5.55
CA ASP A 127 -3.91 11.64 -6.28
C ASP A 127 -4.49 12.24 -7.56
N MET A 128 -4.77 13.54 -7.54
CA MET A 128 -5.38 14.29 -8.62
C MET A 128 -4.37 14.93 -9.60
N ARG A 129 -3.10 14.60 -9.51
CA ARG A 129 -2.04 15.27 -10.27
C ARG A 129 -1.82 14.71 -11.67
N ASP A 130 -2.49 13.64 -12.03
CA ASP A 130 -2.42 13.08 -13.37
C ASP A 130 -3.36 13.84 -14.34
N PRO A 131 -2.81 14.51 -15.37
CA PRO A 131 -3.63 15.26 -16.33
C PRO A 131 -4.57 14.41 -17.19
N ARG A 132 -4.47 13.09 -17.12
CA ARG A 132 -5.40 12.16 -17.81
C ARG A 132 -6.67 11.88 -17.00
N HIS A 133 -6.71 12.25 -15.74
CA HIS A 133 -7.92 12.08 -14.94
C HIS A 133 -9.02 13.06 -15.38
N GLU A 134 -10.23 12.55 -15.47
CA GLU A 134 -11.41 13.38 -15.71
C GLU A 134 -11.57 14.40 -14.56
N GLY A 135 -11.70 15.67 -14.90
CA GLY A 135 -11.76 16.76 -13.92
C GLY A 135 -10.40 17.34 -13.50
N PHE A 136 -9.29 16.92 -14.12
CA PHE A 136 -8.00 17.58 -13.93
C PHE A 136 -8.08 19.04 -14.39
N ASP A 137 -7.60 19.94 -13.55
CA ASP A 137 -7.39 21.35 -13.88
C ASP A 137 -6.03 21.83 -13.31
N ALA A 138 -5.67 23.08 -13.64
CA ALA A 138 -4.39 23.65 -13.20
C ALA A 138 -4.26 23.76 -11.66
N ASP A 139 -5.37 23.68 -10.93
CA ASP A 139 -5.45 23.79 -9.48
C ASP A 139 -5.64 22.44 -8.77
N SER A 140 -5.64 21.33 -9.51
CA SER A 140 -5.88 20.00 -8.93
C SER A 140 -4.96 19.67 -7.74
N ARG A 141 -3.66 20.07 -7.82
CA ARG A 141 -2.73 19.89 -6.70
C ARG A 141 -3.11 20.73 -5.49
N GLY A 142 -3.54 21.98 -5.69
CA GLY A 142 -4.02 22.86 -4.62
C GLY A 142 -5.21 22.24 -3.90
N LYS A 143 -6.24 21.85 -4.63
CA LYS A 143 -7.45 21.19 -4.09
C LYS A 143 -7.12 19.89 -3.34
N MET A 144 -6.17 19.10 -3.85
CA MET A 144 -5.71 17.89 -3.17
C MET A 144 -5.07 18.23 -1.81
N MET A 145 -4.21 19.26 -1.73
CA MET A 145 -3.59 19.67 -0.47
C MET A 145 -4.62 20.27 0.50
N GLU A 146 -5.54 21.08 0.02
CA GLU A 146 -6.66 21.60 0.82
C GLU A 146 -7.55 20.46 1.35
N SER A 147 -7.72 19.37 0.60
CA SER A 147 -8.47 18.19 1.04
C SER A 147 -7.74 17.43 2.16
N PHE A 148 -6.41 17.36 2.13
CA PHE A 148 -5.64 16.85 3.27
C PHE A 148 -5.83 17.71 4.52
N GLU A 149 -5.79 19.04 4.40
CA GLU A 149 -6.02 19.96 5.51
C GLU A 149 -7.47 19.88 6.04
N ALA A 150 -8.44 19.76 5.14
CA ALA A 150 -9.85 19.59 5.49
C ALA A 150 -10.11 18.27 6.22
N ALA A 151 -9.53 17.16 5.76
CA ALA A 151 -9.62 15.86 6.42
C ALA A 151 -9.00 15.92 7.83
N ALA A 152 -7.80 16.48 7.95
CA ALA A 152 -7.12 16.63 9.24
C ALA A 152 -7.96 17.48 10.22
N SER A 153 -8.47 18.63 9.75
CA SER A 153 -9.33 19.53 10.55
C SER A 153 -10.70 18.90 10.88
N GLY A 154 -11.20 18.02 10.01
CA GLY A 154 -12.42 17.24 10.20
C GLY A 154 -12.30 16.12 11.21
N GLY A 155 -11.09 15.82 11.72
CA GLY A 155 -10.86 14.83 12.76
C GLY A 155 -10.33 13.49 12.26
N ALA A 156 -9.74 13.43 11.05
CA ALA A 156 -8.96 12.27 10.63
C ALA A 156 -7.83 12.00 11.64
N ASP A 157 -7.58 10.74 11.95
CA ASP A 157 -6.49 10.33 12.83
C ASP A 157 -5.23 9.96 12.03
N VAL A 158 -5.42 9.51 10.77
CA VAL A 158 -4.34 9.10 9.86
C VAL A 158 -4.62 9.67 8.47
N LEU A 159 -3.60 10.24 7.83
CA LEU A 159 -3.65 10.69 6.43
C LEU A 159 -2.85 9.74 5.54
N SER A 160 -3.43 9.32 4.44
CA SER A 160 -2.81 8.42 3.45
C SER A 160 -3.10 8.85 2.01
N ILE A 161 -2.35 8.29 1.08
CA ILE A 161 -2.51 8.49 -0.36
C ILE A 161 -2.02 7.26 -1.13
N GLU A 162 -2.53 7.05 -2.33
CA GLU A 162 -1.99 6.15 -3.35
C GLU A 162 -1.38 6.99 -4.46
N SER A 163 -0.13 7.41 -4.31
CA SER A 163 0.46 8.36 -5.25
C SER A 163 0.91 7.72 -6.56
N GLU A 164 0.82 8.49 -7.66
CA GLU A 164 0.96 8.02 -9.03
C GLU A 164 2.12 8.64 -9.83
N GLY A 165 2.99 9.40 -9.18
CA GLY A 165 4.14 10.03 -9.87
C GLY A 165 5.01 9.01 -10.61
N GLY A 166 5.30 9.25 -11.90
CA GLY A 166 6.05 8.32 -12.77
C GLY A 166 5.22 7.22 -13.44
N LYS A 167 3.90 7.16 -13.20
CA LYS A 167 3.00 6.12 -13.72
C LYS A 167 2.95 6.03 -15.25
N ASP A 168 3.07 7.14 -15.95
CA ASP A 168 3.04 7.17 -17.42
C ASP A 168 4.17 6.34 -18.03
N VAL A 169 5.38 6.57 -17.53
CA VAL A 169 6.56 5.81 -17.93
C VAL A 169 6.42 4.35 -17.50
N PHE A 170 5.94 4.11 -16.28
CA PHE A 170 5.71 2.77 -15.77
C PHE A 170 4.74 1.98 -16.63
N ASN A 171 3.56 2.54 -16.95
CA ASN A 171 2.53 1.86 -17.74
C ASN A 171 3.05 1.50 -19.14
N HIS A 172 3.82 2.39 -19.77
CA HIS A 172 4.46 2.09 -21.05
C HIS A 172 5.48 0.95 -20.93
N ALA A 173 6.30 0.96 -19.87
CA ALA A 173 7.36 0.00 -19.65
C ALA A 173 6.86 -1.39 -19.22
N VAL A 174 5.90 -1.44 -18.27
CA VAL A 174 5.48 -2.70 -17.65
C VAL A 174 4.84 -3.65 -18.65
N VAL A 175 3.96 -3.17 -19.53
CA VAL A 175 3.32 -4.00 -20.56
C VAL A 175 4.30 -4.52 -21.60
N ARG A 176 5.46 -3.89 -21.74
CA ARG A 176 6.57 -4.30 -22.64
C ARG A 176 7.63 -5.10 -21.93
N GLN A 177 7.49 -5.29 -20.63
CA GLN A 177 8.47 -5.92 -19.77
C GLN A 177 9.87 -5.25 -19.93
N ASP A 178 9.87 -3.92 -20.13
CA ASP A 178 11.06 -3.09 -20.22
C ASP A 178 11.58 -2.77 -18.81
N LEU A 179 12.56 -3.56 -18.35
CA LEU A 179 13.16 -3.40 -17.02
C LEU A 179 13.69 -1.99 -16.78
N ALA A 180 14.43 -1.43 -17.76
CA ALA A 180 15.05 -0.12 -17.58
C ALA A 180 13.98 0.97 -17.37
N GLY A 181 12.88 0.91 -18.14
CA GLY A 181 11.76 1.84 -17.96
C GLY A 181 11.06 1.68 -16.63
N VAL A 182 10.88 0.45 -16.13
CA VAL A 182 10.31 0.19 -14.81
C VAL A 182 11.24 0.71 -13.71
N VAL A 183 12.54 0.46 -13.80
CA VAL A 183 13.52 1.01 -12.86
C VAL A 183 13.54 2.54 -12.91
N PHE A 184 13.44 3.16 -14.08
CA PHE A 184 13.37 4.61 -14.21
C PHE A 184 12.11 5.18 -13.51
N ALA A 185 10.95 4.56 -13.72
CA ALA A 185 9.72 4.98 -13.07
C ALA A 185 9.78 4.84 -11.54
N LEU A 186 10.17 3.65 -11.03
CA LEU A 186 10.15 3.32 -9.59
C LEU A 186 11.37 3.84 -8.82
N GLY A 187 12.53 3.94 -9.46
CA GLY A 187 13.80 4.30 -8.82
C GLY A 187 14.19 5.77 -8.98
N VAL A 188 13.56 6.50 -9.92
CA VAL A 188 13.89 7.90 -10.21
C VAL A 188 12.65 8.79 -10.15
N LEU A 189 11.70 8.61 -11.08
CA LEU A 189 10.57 9.54 -11.23
C LEU A 189 9.66 9.56 -10.01
N ALA A 190 9.16 8.40 -9.61
CA ALA A 190 8.27 8.31 -8.45
C ALA A 190 8.94 8.78 -7.15
N PRO A 191 10.20 8.43 -6.82
CA PRO A 191 10.91 8.98 -5.69
C PRO A 191 11.05 10.51 -5.68
N ILE A 192 11.34 11.13 -6.82
CA ILE A 192 11.41 12.60 -6.93
C ILE A 192 10.05 13.23 -6.60
N ASP A 193 9.00 12.69 -7.19
CA ASP A 193 7.63 13.15 -6.95
C ASP A 193 7.20 12.96 -5.50
N MET A 194 7.41 11.76 -4.96
CA MET A 194 7.04 11.41 -3.58
C MET A 194 7.72 12.28 -2.53
N ARG A 195 9.00 12.64 -2.72
CA ARG A 195 9.69 13.54 -1.79
C ARG A 195 8.99 14.88 -1.67
N ARG A 196 8.53 15.44 -2.78
CA ARG A 196 7.79 16.71 -2.78
C ARG A 196 6.43 16.57 -2.11
N LEU A 197 5.70 15.52 -2.51
CA LEU A 197 4.36 15.24 -1.98
C LEU A 197 4.37 14.98 -0.47
N TRP A 198 5.26 14.07 -0.03
CA TRP A 198 5.29 13.67 1.38
C TRP A 198 5.82 14.74 2.32
N ARG A 199 6.66 15.67 1.87
CA ARG A 199 7.00 16.87 2.67
C ARG A 199 5.77 17.72 2.96
N ASP A 200 4.90 17.90 1.96
CA ASP A 200 3.67 18.67 2.13
C ASP A 200 2.71 17.95 3.09
N ILE A 201 2.46 16.64 2.87
CA ILE A 201 1.58 15.82 3.72
C ILE A 201 2.10 15.77 5.17
N VAL A 202 3.38 15.52 5.38
CA VAL A 202 4.00 15.51 6.72
C VAL A 202 3.95 16.90 7.35
N GLY A 203 4.09 17.96 6.56
CA GLY A 203 3.91 19.34 7.02
C GLY A 203 2.51 19.58 7.56
N ILE A 204 1.47 19.14 6.83
CA ILE A 204 0.07 19.22 7.29
C ILE A 204 -0.12 18.37 8.56
N ALA A 205 0.30 17.12 8.54
CA ALA A 205 0.17 16.20 9.67
C ALA A 205 0.84 16.75 10.94
N THR A 206 2.00 17.37 10.81
CA THR A 206 2.74 17.97 11.94
C THR A 206 1.99 19.16 12.53
N ARG A 207 1.43 20.05 11.70
CA ARG A 207 0.67 21.23 12.17
C ARG A 207 -0.65 20.84 12.84
N THR A 208 -1.26 19.77 12.40
CA THR A 208 -2.60 19.33 12.87
C THR A 208 -2.55 18.25 13.95
N GLY A 209 -1.37 17.65 14.20
CA GLY A 209 -1.22 16.56 15.16
C GLY A 209 -1.72 15.19 14.67
N VAL A 210 -2.05 15.07 13.39
CA VAL A 210 -2.53 13.83 12.74
C VAL A 210 -1.33 12.94 12.40
N ILE A 211 -1.53 11.62 12.31
CA ILE A 211 -0.48 10.67 11.91
C ILE A 211 -0.29 10.71 10.38
N PRO A 212 0.92 10.98 9.86
CA PRO A 212 1.22 10.73 8.45
C PRO A 212 1.35 9.23 8.23
N GLY A 213 0.32 8.62 7.64
CA GLY A 213 0.18 7.16 7.54
C GLY A 213 1.24 6.54 6.64
N GLY A 214 1.09 6.66 5.37
CA GLY A 214 2.01 6.10 4.40
C GLY A 214 1.42 6.09 3.00
N ASP A 215 2.26 5.77 2.05
CA ASP A 215 1.92 5.61 0.64
C ASP A 215 1.94 4.12 0.27
N THR A 216 1.48 3.82 -0.93
CA THR A 216 1.56 2.48 -1.50
C THR A 216 1.93 2.55 -2.98
N ALA A 217 2.52 1.49 -3.47
CA ALA A 217 2.75 1.29 -4.89
C ALA A 217 1.58 0.56 -5.59
N CYS A 218 0.33 0.80 -5.16
CA CYS A 218 -0.86 0.19 -5.76
C CYS A 218 -0.90 0.42 -7.27
N ALA A 219 -0.70 1.66 -7.71
CA ALA A 219 -0.65 2.03 -9.13
C ALA A 219 0.45 1.31 -9.93
N PHE A 220 1.43 0.71 -9.27
CA PHE A 220 2.59 0.05 -9.88
C PHE A 220 2.57 -1.46 -9.62
N GLY A 221 2.77 -1.87 -8.38
CA GLY A 221 2.86 -3.27 -7.99
C GLY A 221 1.57 -4.04 -8.23
N ASN A 222 0.39 -3.48 -7.92
CA ASN A 222 -0.89 -4.14 -8.17
C ASN A 222 -1.25 -4.11 -9.66
N THR A 223 -0.80 -3.10 -10.42
CA THR A 223 -0.91 -3.13 -11.90
C THR A 223 -0.10 -4.30 -12.47
N ALA A 224 1.14 -4.51 -12.05
CA ALA A 224 1.94 -5.66 -12.48
C ALA A 224 1.31 -6.99 -12.04
N LEU A 225 0.77 -7.05 -10.80
CA LEU A 225 0.04 -8.21 -10.28
C LEU A 225 -1.12 -8.61 -11.22
N ARG A 226 -1.96 -7.63 -11.60
CA ARG A 226 -3.11 -7.85 -12.50
C ARG A 226 -2.68 -8.25 -13.91
N LEU A 227 -1.60 -7.66 -14.44
CA LEU A 227 -1.07 -7.98 -15.77
C LEU A 227 -0.44 -9.38 -15.83
N ALA A 228 0.13 -9.88 -14.74
CA ALA A 228 0.60 -11.26 -14.65
C ALA A 228 -0.58 -12.24 -14.64
N GLY A 229 -1.74 -11.80 -14.15
CA GLY A 229 -2.98 -12.56 -14.15
C GLY A 229 -2.97 -13.77 -13.20
N GLY A 230 -4.17 -14.30 -12.93
CA GLY A 230 -4.33 -15.59 -12.31
C GLY A 230 -4.64 -16.65 -13.39
N VAL A 231 -5.90 -16.84 -13.69
CA VAL A 231 -6.35 -17.85 -14.66
C VAL A 231 -6.67 -17.16 -15.99
N GLY A 232 -5.84 -17.40 -17.01
CA GLY A 232 -6.27 -17.30 -18.40
C GLY A 232 -5.74 -16.15 -19.27
N GLN A 233 -5.12 -15.10 -18.73
CA GLN A 233 -4.53 -14.03 -19.57
C GLN A 233 -3.26 -13.43 -18.96
N MET A 234 -2.16 -14.15 -19.09
CA MET A 234 -0.84 -13.58 -18.78
C MET A 234 -0.43 -12.56 -19.86
N THR A 235 -0.36 -11.28 -19.51
CA THR A 235 0.22 -10.24 -20.35
C THR A 235 1.72 -10.10 -20.10
N ILE A 236 2.14 -10.33 -18.85
CA ILE A 236 3.55 -10.28 -18.43
C ILE A 236 3.92 -11.52 -17.60
N SER A 237 5.22 -11.79 -17.48
CA SER A 237 5.76 -12.87 -16.66
C SER A 237 5.45 -12.66 -15.16
N HIS A 238 5.10 -13.73 -14.44
CA HIS A 238 4.96 -13.72 -12.98
C HIS A 238 6.26 -13.35 -12.27
N VAL A 239 7.41 -13.82 -12.79
CA VAL A 239 8.73 -13.43 -12.29
C VAL A 239 8.94 -11.93 -12.43
N PHE A 240 8.51 -11.32 -13.56
CA PHE A 240 8.62 -9.87 -13.74
C PHE A 240 7.75 -9.10 -12.75
N ALA A 241 6.51 -9.53 -12.57
CA ALA A 241 5.60 -8.91 -11.60
C ALA A 241 6.13 -8.97 -10.15
N ALA A 242 6.73 -10.08 -9.75
CA ALA A 242 7.37 -10.24 -8.44
C ALA A 242 8.59 -9.29 -8.27
N VAL A 243 9.41 -9.14 -9.30
CA VAL A 243 10.52 -8.19 -9.31
C VAL A 243 10.01 -6.74 -9.22
N VAL A 244 8.95 -6.40 -9.96
CA VAL A 244 8.29 -5.08 -9.86
C VAL A 244 7.79 -4.84 -8.44
N ARG A 245 7.19 -5.84 -7.79
CA ARG A 245 6.73 -5.75 -6.39
C ARG A 245 7.88 -5.44 -5.44
N ALA A 246 9.01 -6.12 -5.57
CA ALA A 246 10.19 -5.85 -4.74
C ALA A 246 10.75 -4.44 -4.97
N MET A 247 10.87 -4.00 -6.22
CA MET A 247 11.31 -2.64 -6.56
C MET A 247 10.33 -1.57 -6.05
N SER A 248 9.04 -1.87 -6.00
CA SER A 248 8.01 -0.97 -5.47
C SER A 248 8.23 -0.64 -3.99
N ALA A 249 8.82 -1.55 -3.20
CA ALA A 249 9.17 -1.26 -1.81
C ALA A 249 10.19 -0.11 -1.70
N SER A 250 11.16 -0.05 -2.61
CA SER A 250 12.13 1.06 -2.64
C SER A 250 11.46 2.42 -2.89
N ARG A 251 10.47 2.46 -3.76
CA ARG A 251 9.65 3.65 -4.01
C ARG A 251 8.85 4.03 -2.77
N SER A 252 8.09 3.10 -2.18
CA SER A 252 7.20 3.37 -1.05
C SER A 252 7.96 3.75 0.24
N LEU A 253 9.22 3.31 0.39
CA LEU A 253 10.10 3.69 1.50
C LEU A 253 10.36 5.21 1.56
N VAL A 254 10.29 5.91 0.43
CA VAL A 254 10.52 7.37 0.36
C VAL A 254 9.54 8.14 1.24
N ALA A 255 8.29 7.72 1.38
CA ALA A 255 7.33 8.34 2.29
C ALA A 255 7.85 8.36 3.74
N TYR A 256 8.43 7.24 4.18
CA TYR A 256 9.01 7.11 5.53
C TYR A 256 10.31 7.91 5.68
N GLU A 257 11.08 8.08 4.61
CA GLU A 257 12.25 8.95 4.60
C GLU A 257 11.86 10.41 4.80
N GLU A 258 10.74 10.83 4.25
CA GLU A 258 10.22 12.19 4.42
C GLU A 258 9.42 12.39 5.73
N GLY A 259 9.13 11.32 6.48
CA GLY A 259 8.56 11.43 7.83
C GLY A 259 7.24 10.74 8.08
N ALA A 260 6.74 9.92 7.13
CA ALA A 260 5.62 9.03 7.40
C ALA A 260 5.96 8.08 8.56
N LYS A 261 4.94 7.71 9.35
CA LYS A 261 5.08 6.84 10.52
C LYS A 261 4.25 5.56 10.39
N GLY A 262 3.40 5.47 9.39
CA GLY A 262 2.44 4.38 9.29
C GLY A 262 1.17 4.64 10.14
N PRO A 263 0.27 3.64 10.25
CA PRO A 263 0.40 2.36 9.55
C PRO A 263 0.42 2.53 8.04
N GLY A 264 1.21 1.71 7.34
CA GLY A 264 1.28 1.73 5.88
C GLY A 264 -0.10 1.56 5.26
N LYS A 265 -0.28 2.04 4.01
CA LYS A 265 -1.56 1.94 3.28
C LYS A 265 -1.82 0.47 2.91
N ASP A 266 -3.03 0.02 3.04
CA ASP A 266 -3.47 -1.38 2.98
C ASP A 266 -3.18 -2.12 1.66
N CYS A 267 -3.33 -1.48 0.52
CA CYS A 267 -3.10 -2.09 -0.79
C CYS A 267 -1.63 -2.24 -1.19
N GLY A 268 -0.70 -1.87 -0.30
CA GLY A 268 0.74 -2.04 -0.49
C GLY A 268 1.24 -3.40 -0.02
N TYR A 269 1.19 -4.44 -0.86
CA TYR A 269 1.74 -5.75 -0.47
C TYR A 269 3.25 -5.72 -0.17
N GLU A 270 3.99 -4.74 -0.70
CA GLU A 270 5.38 -4.48 -0.35
C GLU A 270 5.60 -4.04 1.11
N ASN A 271 4.53 -3.77 1.85
CA ASN A 271 4.56 -3.32 3.24
C ASN A 271 5.31 -4.27 4.18
N VAL A 272 5.36 -5.56 3.89
CA VAL A 272 6.18 -6.51 4.69
C VAL A 272 7.66 -6.15 4.65
N ILE A 273 8.18 -5.71 3.49
CA ILE A 273 9.56 -5.24 3.34
C ILE A 273 9.75 -3.92 4.09
N LEU A 274 8.78 -3.01 3.97
CA LEU A 274 8.82 -1.72 4.66
C LEU A 274 8.79 -1.89 6.19
N LYS A 275 7.96 -2.81 6.72
CA LYS A 275 7.93 -3.14 8.14
C LYS A 275 9.29 -3.63 8.63
N ALA A 276 9.96 -4.47 7.85
CA ALA A 276 11.29 -4.98 8.18
C ALA A 276 12.33 -3.85 8.30
N ILE A 277 12.29 -2.89 7.38
CA ILE A 277 13.24 -1.77 7.32
C ILE A 277 12.91 -0.70 8.36
N THR A 278 11.64 -0.30 8.47
CA THR A 278 11.23 0.89 9.24
C THR A 278 10.83 0.58 10.67
N GLY A 279 10.39 -0.66 10.94
CA GLY A 279 9.82 -1.06 12.22
C GLY A 279 8.41 -0.51 12.50
N TYR A 280 7.85 0.30 11.61
CA TYR A 280 6.49 0.82 11.76
C TYR A 280 5.42 -0.23 11.42
N PRO A 281 4.22 -0.12 12.00
CA PRO A 281 3.11 -1.03 11.68
C PRO A 281 2.62 -0.84 10.26
N MET A 282 2.05 -1.91 9.68
CA MET A 282 1.58 -1.95 8.31
C MET A 282 0.15 -2.48 8.23
N SER A 283 -0.67 -1.86 7.39
CA SER A 283 -1.92 -2.42 6.93
C SER A 283 -1.68 -3.29 5.70
N MET A 284 -2.46 -4.35 5.56
CA MET A 284 -2.41 -5.25 4.39
C MET A 284 -3.83 -5.63 4.00
N GLU A 285 -4.10 -5.65 2.70
CA GLU A 285 -5.36 -6.17 2.18
C GLU A 285 -5.41 -7.69 2.26
N GLY A 286 -6.57 -8.20 2.63
CA GLY A 286 -6.84 -9.61 2.83
C GLY A 286 -7.22 -10.39 1.58
N LYS A 287 -7.96 -11.45 1.80
CA LYS A 287 -8.38 -12.42 0.78
C LYS A 287 -9.25 -11.81 -0.32
N THR A 288 -10.00 -10.76 0.00
CA THR A 288 -10.84 -10.04 -0.97
C THR A 288 -10.00 -9.35 -2.05
N SER A 289 -8.83 -8.80 -1.69
CA SER A 289 -7.91 -8.22 -2.66
C SER A 289 -7.28 -9.27 -3.58
N ALA A 290 -6.88 -10.43 -3.02
CA ALA A 290 -6.40 -11.54 -3.82
C ALA A 290 -7.46 -12.00 -4.84
N SER A 291 -8.72 -12.05 -4.44
CA SER A 291 -9.85 -12.38 -5.32
C SER A 291 -10.08 -11.30 -6.38
N ALA A 292 -10.05 -10.01 -5.99
CA ALA A 292 -10.27 -8.89 -6.92
C ALA A 292 -9.19 -8.79 -7.99
N HIS A 293 -7.95 -9.17 -7.68
CA HIS A 293 -6.82 -9.10 -8.61
C HIS A 293 -6.54 -10.44 -9.33
N SER A 294 -7.33 -11.47 -9.08
CA SER A 294 -7.07 -12.85 -9.59
C SER A 294 -5.65 -13.32 -9.25
N SER A 295 -5.19 -13.03 -8.04
CA SER A 295 -3.82 -13.18 -7.59
C SER A 295 -3.64 -14.39 -6.67
N LEU A 296 -2.48 -15.02 -6.73
CA LEU A 296 -2.12 -16.17 -5.90
C LEU A 296 -1.33 -15.77 -4.63
N VAL A 297 -1.39 -14.52 -4.19
CA VAL A 297 -0.70 -14.08 -2.95
C VAL A 297 -1.36 -14.61 -1.67
N GLY A 298 -2.66 -14.87 -1.70
CA GLY A 298 -3.40 -15.62 -0.67
C GLY A 298 -3.13 -15.21 0.77
N ASN A 299 -2.86 -16.22 1.61
CA ASN A 299 -2.67 -16.04 3.05
C ASN A 299 -1.31 -15.44 3.44
N VAL A 300 -0.30 -15.49 2.56
CA VAL A 300 1.04 -14.94 2.88
C VAL A 300 0.98 -13.45 3.20
N SER A 301 0.03 -12.70 2.62
CA SER A 301 -0.16 -11.28 2.87
C SER A 301 -0.55 -10.96 4.32
N SER A 302 -1.20 -11.90 5.03
CA SER A 302 -1.58 -11.71 6.44
C SER A 302 -0.43 -11.98 7.43
N ALA A 303 0.67 -12.57 6.99
CA ALA A 303 1.74 -13.07 7.85
C ALA A 303 2.37 -11.99 8.75
N ALA A 304 2.42 -10.74 8.29
CA ALA A 304 3.07 -9.64 9.00
C ALA A 304 2.18 -8.39 9.21
N CYS A 305 0.89 -8.44 8.89
CA CYS A 305 -0.01 -7.29 9.00
C CYS A 305 -0.25 -6.87 10.46
N ASP A 306 -0.43 -5.58 10.70
CA ASP A 306 -0.86 -5.04 12.01
C ASP A 306 -2.32 -4.54 11.94
N LEU A 307 -2.72 -4.11 10.75
CA LEU A 307 -4.11 -3.90 10.35
C LEU A 307 -4.42 -4.88 9.23
N TRP A 308 -5.52 -5.62 9.38
CA TRP A 308 -6.01 -6.53 8.34
C TRP A 308 -7.19 -5.89 7.66
N SER A 309 -7.00 -5.47 6.41
CA SER A 309 -7.94 -4.67 5.64
C SER A 309 -8.67 -5.52 4.59
N ASN A 310 -9.69 -4.94 3.99
CA ASN A 310 -10.38 -5.51 2.84
C ASN A 310 -10.12 -4.70 1.58
N GLU A 311 -10.51 -5.23 0.41
CA GLU A 311 -10.67 -4.45 -0.81
C GLU A 311 -11.82 -3.45 -0.63
N GLN A 312 -11.91 -2.45 -1.52
CA GLN A 312 -12.96 -1.43 -1.47
C GLN A 312 -14.35 -2.05 -1.40
N VAL A 313 -15.13 -1.62 -0.42
CA VAL A 313 -16.47 -2.13 -0.15
C VAL A 313 -17.49 -1.03 -0.36
N GLN A 314 -18.31 -1.17 -1.38
CA GLN A 314 -19.44 -0.28 -1.65
C GLN A 314 -20.67 -0.70 -0.83
N ASN A 315 -21.60 0.24 -0.61
CA ASN A 315 -22.83 -0.03 0.11
C ASN A 315 -23.86 -0.80 -0.73
N ASP A 316 -23.55 -2.05 -1.04
CA ASP A 316 -24.48 -2.99 -1.67
C ASP A 316 -25.11 -3.90 -0.61
N ARG A 317 -26.32 -4.42 -0.87
CA ARG A 317 -27.00 -5.35 0.02
C ARG A 317 -26.57 -6.79 -0.21
N MET A 318 -26.31 -7.47 0.88
CA MET A 318 -26.03 -8.91 0.96
C MET A 318 -27.06 -9.61 1.83
N PHE A 319 -26.97 -10.92 2.01
CA PHE A 319 -27.94 -11.71 2.79
C PHE A 319 -28.12 -11.23 4.22
N SER A 320 -27.00 -10.89 4.90
CA SER A 320 -26.98 -10.55 6.34
C SER A 320 -26.91 -9.06 6.63
N GLY A 321 -27.04 -8.20 5.62
CA GLY A 321 -26.91 -6.75 5.78
C GLY A 321 -26.27 -6.09 4.57
N SER A 322 -25.63 -4.94 4.76
CA SER A 322 -24.85 -4.30 3.70
C SER A 322 -23.50 -5.00 3.51
N ALA A 323 -22.88 -4.82 2.34
CA ALA A 323 -21.55 -5.37 2.06
C ALA A 323 -20.52 -4.90 3.11
N PRO A 324 -20.45 -3.61 3.52
CA PRO A 324 -19.55 -3.18 4.59
C PRO A 324 -19.74 -3.94 5.90
N GLN A 325 -20.97 -4.22 6.32
CA GLN A 325 -21.26 -5.02 7.52
C GLN A 325 -20.73 -6.45 7.41
N ALA A 326 -20.97 -7.11 6.27
CA ALA A 326 -20.50 -8.47 6.02
C ALA A 326 -18.97 -8.55 5.98
N PHE A 327 -18.33 -7.58 5.34
CA PHE A 327 -16.86 -7.52 5.27
C PHE A 327 -16.23 -7.24 6.64
N LEU A 328 -16.83 -6.38 7.48
CA LEU A 328 -16.36 -6.21 8.86
C LEU A 328 -16.42 -7.53 9.64
N GLU A 329 -17.50 -8.30 9.48
CA GLU A 329 -17.64 -9.59 10.14
C GLU A 329 -16.56 -10.58 9.70
N MET A 330 -16.25 -10.67 8.40
CA MET A 330 -15.16 -11.49 7.88
C MET A 330 -13.81 -11.08 8.46
N LEU A 331 -13.49 -9.79 8.45
CA LEU A 331 -12.25 -9.25 9.02
C LEU A 331 -12.17 -9.53 10.53
N HIS A 332 -13.28 -9.41 11.25
CA HIS A 332 -13.35 -9.70 12.68
C HIS A 332 -13.00 -11.17 12.98
N TYR A 333 -13.53 -12.12 12.23
CA TYR A 333 -13.20 -13.54 12.40
C TYR A 333 -11.73 -13.81 12.12
N ASP A 334 -11.18 -13.27 11.05
CA ASP A 334 -9.76 -13.44 10.72
C ASP A 334 -8.85 -12.84 11.82
N THR A 335 -9.10 -11.58 12.21
CA THR A 335 -8.30 -10.91 13.26
C THR A 335 -8.47 -11.57 14.63
N LYS A 336 -9.67 -12.07 14.95
CA LYS A 336 -9.94 -12.82 16.20
C LYS A 336 -9.12 -14.10 16.29
N LEU A 337 -8.98 -14.85 15.17
CA LEU A 337 -8.13 -16.04 15.12
C LEU A 337 -6.65 -15.66 15.32
N MET A 338 -6.17 -14.61 14.62
CA MET A 338 -4.79 -14.14 14.74
C MET A 338 -4.49 -13.67 16.18
N ASN A 339 -5.40 -12.92 16.78
CA ASN A 339 -5.26 -12.41 18.14
C ASN A 339 -5.34 -13.54 19.19
N GLN A 340 -6.13 -14.59 18.94
CA GLN A 340 -6.14 -15.78 19.80
C GLN A 340 -4.79 -16.51 19.73
N ALA A 341 -4.19 -16.63 18.54
CA ALA A 341 -2.88 -17.22 18.38
C ALA A 341 -1.77 -16.41 19.10
N GLN A 342 -1.86 -15.06 19.08
CA GLN A 342 -0.98 -14.18 19.88
C GLN A 342 -1.13 -14.48 21.38
N LYS A 343 -2.36 -14.50 21.86
CA LYS A 343 -2.68 -14.74 23.28
C LYS A 343 -2.17 -16.10 23.79
N GLU A 344 -2.18 -17.11 22.93
CA GLU A 344 -1.73 -18.47 23.28
C GLU A 344 -0.23 -18.70 23.01
N GLY A 345 0.52 -17.70 22.55
CA GLY A 345 1.94 -17.86 22.18
C GLY A 345 2.14 -18.70 20.92
N LYS A 346 1.12 -18.87 20.09
CA LYS A 346 1.12 -19.69 18.87
C LYS A 346 1.20 -18.84 17.58
N ALA A 347 1.46 -17.55 17.71
CA ALA A 347 1.43 -16.64 16.58
C ALA A 347 2.44 -17.02 15.49
N LEU A 348 3.66 -17.44 15.84
CA LEU A 348 4.65 -17.91 14.86
C LEU A 348 4.18 -19.17 14.14
N ILE A 349 3.50 -20.08 14.84
CA ILE A 349 2.96 -21.30 14.22
C ILE A 349 1.89 -20.94 13.18
N LEU A 350 0.94 -20.06 13.55
CA LEU A 350 -0.10 -19.62 12.62
C LEU A 350 0.50 -18.86 11.44
N ARG A 351 1.45 -17.94 11.68
CA ARG A 351 2.18 -17.24 10.63
C ARG A 351 2.83 -18.20 9.64
N ASP A 352 3.53 -19.20 10.15
CA ASP A 352 4.25 -20.14 9.30
C ASP A 352 3.27 -21.04 8.50
N LEU A 353 2.11 -21.38 9.06
CA LEU A 353 1.05 -22.07 8.32
C LEU A 353 0.50 -21.18 7.19
N LEU A 354 0.23 -19.90 7.45
CA LEU A 354 -0.22 -18.93 6.45
C LEU A 354 0.82 -18.76 5.33
N VAL A 355 2.10 -18.64 5.70
CA VAL A 355 3.20 -18.51 4.73
C VAL A 355 3.36 -19.78 3.90
N ASN A 356 3.42 -20.93 4.54
CA ASN A 356 3.70 -22.19 3.86
C ASN A 356 2.56 -22.68 2.98
N SER A 357 1.31 -22.22 3.23
CA SER A 357 0.17 -22.52 2.37
C SER A 357 0.32 -21.95 0.95
N ASP A 358 0.99 -20.78 0.82
CA ASP A 358 0.92 -20.03 -0.43
C ASP A 358 2.29 -19.59 -0.98
N LYS A 359 3.35 -19.59 -0.15
CA LYS A 359 4.69 -19.08 -0.50
C LYS A 359 5.20 -19.54 -1.87
N PHE A 360 4.93 -20.79 -2.22
CA PHE A 360 5.44 -21.41 -3.46
C PHE A 360 4.41 -21.47 -4.58
N SER A 361 3.22 -20.92 -4.38
CA SER A 361 2.16 -20.89 -5.38
C SER A 361 2.44 -19.93 -6.54
N ASP A 362 3.14 -18.82 -6.25
CA ASP A 362 3.43 -17.77 -7.23
C ASP A 362 4.70 -17.00 -6.82
N PRO A 363 5.52 -16.52 -7.76
CA PRO A 363 6.67 -15.67 -7.46
C PRO A 363 6.34 -14.42 -6.65
N GLN A 364 5.13 -13.85 -6.77
CA GLN A 364 4.72 -12.69 -5.97
C GLN A 364 4.43 -13.09 -4.52
N ALA A 365 3.77 -14.24 -4.28
CA ALA A 365 3.61 -14.77 -2.94
C ALA A 365 4.97 -15.09 -2.30
N PHE A 366 5.91 -15.62 -3.09
CA PHE A 366 7.25 -15.92 -2.65
C PHE A 366 7.99 -14.68 -2.11
N VAL A 367 8.00 -13.56 -2.85
CA VAL A 367 8.70 -12.33 -2.42
C VAL A 367 8.06 -11.65 -1.22
N LEU A 368 6.79 -11.96 -0.90
CA LEU A 368 6.07 -11.46 0.27
C LEU A 368 6.31 -12.31 1.53
N ALA A 369 6.85 -13.52 1.40
CA ALA A 369 7.16 -14.35 2.56
C ALA A 369 8.17 -13.63 3.47
N PRO A 370 7.98 -13.62 4.81
CA PRO A 370 8.77 -12.81 5.73
C PRO A 370 10.28 -12.98 5.61
N ASP A 371 10.76 -14.20 5.36
CA ASP A 371 12.19 -14.51 5.19
C ASP A 371 12.75 -13.91 3.87
N ILE A 372 11.98 -13.96 2.82
CA ILE A 372 12.35 -13.42 1.51
C ILE A 372 12.25 -11.89 1.53
N ALA A 373 11.15 -11.35 2.05
CA ALA A 373 10.93 -9.92 2.19
C ALA A 373 12.02 -9.26 3.05
N TRP A 374 12.42 -9.92 4.15
CA TRP A 374 13.52 -9.47 5.00
C TRP A 374 14.84 -9.40 4.23
N SER A 375 15.17 -10.46 3.47
CA SER A 375 16.37 -10.49 2.64
C SER A 375 16.39 -9.42 1.55
N ILE A 376 15.23 -9.10 0.96
CA ILE A 376 15.10 -8.00 0.00
C ILE A 376 15.34 -6.65 0.70
N GLY A 377 14.74 -6.47 1.90
CA GLY A 377 14.95 -5.28 2.72
C GLY A 377 16.43 -5.06 3.07
N GLU A 378 17.14 -6.13 3.46
CA GLU A 378 18.58 -6.09 3.74
C GLU A 378 19.40 -5.62 2.52
N ALA A 379 19.09 -6.12 1.33
CA ALA A 379 19.71 -5.66 0.10
C ALA A 379 19.41 -4.18 -0.21
N MET A 380 18.19 -3.73 0.09
CA MET A 380 17.82 -2.32 -0.09
C MET A 380 18.59 -1.38 0.83
N VAL A 381 18.72 -1.69 2.11
CA VAL A 381 19.40 -0.81 3.06
C VAL A 381 20.91 -0.83 2.91
N SER A 382 21.50 -1.84 2.26
CA SER A 382 22.91 -1.84 1.91
C SER A 382 23.29 -0.74 0.90
N GLU A 383 22.30 -0.24 0.14
CA GLU A 383 22.45 0.89 -0.78
C GLU A 383 21.78 2.14 -0.20
N SER A 384 22.46 2.79 0.74
CA SER A 384 21.95 4.00 1.42
C SER A 384 22.38 5.32 0.74
N GLY A 385 23.16 5.25 -0.34
CA GLY A 385 23.67 6.44 -1.03
C GLY A 385 22.83 6.90 -2.20
N ASP A 386 22.13 6.00 -2.88
CA ASP A 386 21.48 6.25 -4.16
C ASP A 386 20.17 5.48 -4.30
N GLN A 387 19.10 6.21 -4.62
CA GLN A 387 17.74 5.65 -4.74
C GLN A 387 17.58 4.74 -5.96
N TYR A 388 18.20 5.08 -7.09
CA TYR A 388 18.20 4.23 -8.27
C TYR A 388 18.86 2.88 -7.96
N ARG A 389 20.05 2.90 -7.38
CA ARG A 389 20.80 1.68 -7.01
C ARG A 389 20.05 0.85 -5.98
N ARG A 390 19.41 1.49 -4.99
CA ARG A 390 18.54 0.81 -4.03
C ARG A 390 17.40 0.05 -4.71
N THR A 391 16.77 0.66 -5.72
CA THR A 391 15.72 0.03 -6.51
C THR A 391 16.24 -1.14 -7.34
N VAL A 392 17.39 -0.99 -7.97
CA VAL A 392 18.08 -2.07 -8.70
C VAL A 392 18.37 -3.23 -7.75
N LYS A 393 18.96 -2.97 -6.57
CA LYS A 393 19.29 -4.00 -5.57
C LYS A 393 18.07 -4.77 -5.07
N ALA A 394 16.94 -4.10 -4.87
CA ALA A 394 15.68 -4.76 -4.51
C ALA A 394 15.25 -5.77 -5.59
N GLY A 395 15.29 -5.34 -6.86
CA GLY A 395 14.92 -6.18 -7.99
C GLY A 395 15.88 -7.34 -8.23
N GLU A 396 17.21 -7.08 -8.20
CA GLU A 396 18.25 -8.12 -8.32
C GLU A 396 18.11 -9.19 -7.24
N LYS A 397 17.95 -8.76 -5.97
CA LYS A 397 17.82 -9.69 -4.84
C LYS A 397 16.57 -10.56 -4.97
N ALA A 398 15.43 -9.96 -5.30
CA ALA A 398 14.20 -10.72 -5.52
C ALA A 398 14.35 -11.75 -6.64
N LEU A 399 14.92 -11.33 -7.78
CA LEU A 399 15.15 -12.21 -8.92
C LEU A 399 16.10 -13.37 -8.59
N ASP A 400 17.20 -13.08 -7.90
CA ASP A 400 18.18 -14.11 -7.51
C ASP A 400 17.53 -15.16 -6.59
N LEU A 401 16.75 -14.72 -5.59
CA LEU A 401 16.03 -15.62 -4.69
C LEU A 401 14.99 -16.48 -5.43
N ILE A 402 14.25 -15.90 -6.39
CA ILE A 402 13.29 -16.62 -7.24
C ILE A 402 14.01 -17.69 -8.07
N LEU A 403 15.12 -17.35 -8.73
CA LEU A 403 15.83 -18.25 -9.64
C LEU A 403 16.53 -19.42 -8.94
N VAL A 404 16.97 -19.24 -7.68
CA VAL A 404 17.61 -20.31 -6.89
C VAL A 404 16.60 -21.14 -6.09
N SER A 405 15.34 -20.70 -5.98
CA SER A 405 14.31 -21.43 -5.26
C SER A 405 14.02 -22.79 -5.91
N THR A 406 14.05 -23.84 -5.10
CA THR A 406 13.64 -25.18 -5.52
C THR A 406 12.15 -25.45 -5.26
N GLY A 407 11.52 -24.63 -4.41
CA GLY A 407 10.09 -24.76 -4.08
C GLY A 407 9.16 -24.14 -5.12
N LEU A 408 9.63 -23.12 -5.86
CA LEU A 408 8.82 -22.48 -6.90
C LEU A 408 8.79 -23.36 -8.17
N ALA A 409 7.60 -23.77 -8.58
CA ALA A 409 7.36 -24.51 -9.81
C ALA A 409 7.35 -23.56 -11.03
N LEU A 410 8.49 -22.90 -11.31
CA LEU A 410 8.61 -22.04 -12.49
C LEU A 410 8.56 -22.86 -13.76
N SER A 411 7.70 -22.45 -14.70
CA SER A 411 7.74 -22.98 -16.05
C SER A 411 9.09 -22.69 -16.72
N GLU A 412 9.43 -23.44 -17.75
CA GLU A 412 10.68 -23.20 -18.51
C GLU A 412 10.69 -21.80 -19.14
N SER A 413 9.56 -21.30 -19.58
CA SER A 413 9.41 -19.95 -20.12
C SER A 413 9.68 -18.88 -19.06
N GLU A 414 9.12 -19.02 -17.84
CA GLU A 414 9.38 -18.13 -16.71
C GLU A 414 10.87 -18.15 -16.31
N ARG A 415 11.45 -19.32 -16.20
CA ARG A 415 12.88 -19.43 -15.88
C ARG A 415 13.77 -18.80 -16.94
N ARG A 416 13.49 -19.04 -18.24
CA ARG A 416 14.23 -18.38 -19.35
C ARG A 416 14.04 -16.85 -19.31
N PHE A 417 12.86 -16.39 -19.01
CA PHE A 417 12.60 -14.96 -18.85
C PHE A 417 13.40 -14.39 -17.68
N GLY A 418 13.40 -15.03 -16.53
CA GLY A 418 14.19 -14.63 -15.36
C GLY A 418 15.70 -14.51 -15.69
N LEU A 419 16.25 -15.47 -16.44
CA LEU A 419 17.65 -15.38 -16.88
C LEU A 419 17.92 -14.22 -17.85
N ARG A 420 16.97 -13.86 -18.71
CA ARG A 420 17.07 -12.64 -19.54
C ARG A 420 17.03 -11.38 -18.68
N LEU A 421 16.11 -11.37 -17.70
CA LEU A 421 15.98 -10.26 -16.77
C LEU A 421 17.26 -10.04 -15.95
N LYS A 422 17.91 -11.12 -15.51
CA LYS A 422 19.23 -11.05 -14.83
C LYS A 422 20.32 -10.40 -15.69
N ARG A 423 20.35 -10.72 -16.98
CA ARG A 423 21.26 -10.06 -17.93
C ARG A 423 20.90 -8.59 -18.13
N ALA A 424 19.61 -8.25 -18.17
CA ALA A 424 19.15 -6.89 -18.30
C ALA A 424 19.54 -6.03 -17.08
N PHE A 425 19.46 -6.56 -15.86
CA PHE A 425 20.00 -5.88 -14.66
C PHE A 425 21.51 -5.62 -14.80
N GLY A 426 22.28 -6.61 -15.21
CA GLY A 426 23.74 -6.47 -15.40
C GLY A 426 24.15 -5.50 -16.51
N SER A 427 23.22 -5.09 -17.37
CA SER A 427 23.47 -4.09 -18.43
C SER A 427 23.02 -2.67 -18.05
N LEU A 428 22.41 -2.48 -16.89
CA LEU A 428 22.06 -1.13 -16.41
C LEU A 428 23.34 -0.34 -16.06
N PRO A 429 23.40 0.95 -16.37
CA PRO A 429 24.51 1.81 -15.97
C PRO A 429 24.78 1.76 -14.47
N ALA A 430 26.05 1.71 -14.08
CA ALA A 430 26.43 1.72 -12.67
C ALA A 430 26.12 3.07 -12.00
N GLU A 431 26.31 4.15 -12.76
CA GLU A 431 26.09 5.52 -12.27
C GLU A 431 24.67 5.97 -12.57
N SER A 432 23.99 6.52 -11.55
CA SER A 432 22.60 6.98 -11.69
C SER A 432 22.45 8.12 -12.69
N GLU A 433 23.43 8.99 -12.80
CA GLU A 433 23.43 10.14 -13.73
C GLU A 433 23.39 9.67 -15.18
N ASP A 434 24.25 8.69 -15.55
CA ASP A 434 24.29 8.11 -16.89
C ASP A 434 22.98 7.39 -17.22
N PHE A 435 22.44 6.65 -16.24
CA PHE A 435 21.15 5.98 -16.38
C PHE A 435 20.04 7.00 -16.66
N VAL A 436 19.91 8.03 -15.81
CA VAL A 436 18.86 9.06 -15.92
C VAL A 436 18.95 9.79 -17.25
N ALA A 437 20.13 10.23 -17.67
CA ALA A 437 20.31 10.92 -18.95
C ALA A 437 19.84 10.07 -20.14
N GLY A 438 20.23 8.78 -20.18
CA GLY A 438 19.81 7.83 -21.19
C GLY A 438 18.29 7.61 -21.21
N MET A 439 17.68 7.50 -20.04
CA MET A 439 16.24 7.26 -19.89
C MET A 439 15.39 8.50 -20.26
N ILE A 440 15.83 9.70 -19.90
CA ILE A 440 15.18 10.95 -20.32
C ILE A 440 15.11 10.99 -21.85
N SER A 441 16.25 10.81 -22.52
CA SER A 441 16.32 10.80 -24.00
C SER A 441 15.39 9.75 -24.62
N THR A 442 15.31 8.57 -23.99
CA THR A 442 14.50 7.45 -24.48
C THR A 442 13.01 7.70 -24.30
N TYR A 443 12.58 8.08 -23.08
CA TYR A 443 11.17 8.14 -22.71
C TYR A 443 10.47 9.42 -23.13
N THR A 444 11.17 10.54 -23.32
CA THR A 444 10.61 11.73 -23.95
C THR A 444 10.09 11.44 -25.37
N ARG A 445 10.72 10.48 -26.08
CA ARG A 445 10.27 10.07 -27.41
C ARG A 445 9.19 9.00 -27.40
N LYS A 446 9.14 8.15 -26.36
CA LYS A 446 8.23 7.00 -26.28
C LYS A 446 6.90 7.33 -25.61
N VAL A 447 6.88 8.28 -24.66
CA VAL A 447 5.72 8.64 -23.84
C VAL A 447 5.46 10.13 -23.97
N SER A 448 4.45 10.49 -24.74
CA SER A 448 4.13 11.89 -25.08
C SER A 448 3.71 12.73 -23.87
N THR A 449 3.19 12.10 -22.80
CA THR A 449 2.81 12.75 -21.54
C THR A 449 3.97 12.96 -20.59
N PHE A 450 5.09 12.24 -20.78
CA PHE A 450 6.27 12.39 -19.93
C PHE A 450 7.01 13.72 -20.23
N ARG A 451 7.14 14.54 -19.21
CA ARG A 451 7.85 15.83 -19.27
C ARG A 451 8.93 15.85 -18.18
N PRO A 452 10.21 15.74 -18.54
CA PRO A 452 11.32 15.75 -17.57
C PRO A 452 11.27 16.92 -16.59
N ARG A 453 10.92 18.12 -17.08
CA ARG A 453 10.80 19.33 -16.26
C ARG A 453 9.84 19.21 -15.06
N ASP A 454 8.82 18.36 -15.16
CA ASP A 454 7.84 18.17 -14.07
C ASP A 454 8.51 17.46 -12.87
N TYR A 455 9.59 16.76 -13.13
CA TYR A 455 10.45 16.11 -12.13
C TYR A 455 11.71 16.94 -11.79
N GLY A 456 11.97 18.05 -12.50
CA GLY A 456 13.19 18.83 -12.35
C GLY A 456 14.42 18.16 -12.98
N LEU A 457 14.18 17.39 -14.02
CA LEU A 457 15.18 16.67 -14.82
C LEU A 457 15.45 17.38 -16.16
#